data_438c3bc980efd4e519052e22f89fe633
#
_entry.id   438c3bc980efd4e519052e22f89fe633
#
_cell.length_a   1.000
_cell.length_b   1.000
_cell.length_c   1.000
_cell.angle_alpha   90.00
_cell.angle_beta   90.00
_cell.angle_gamma   90.00
#
_symmetry.space_group_name_H-M   'P 1'
#
loop_
_entity.id
_entity.type
_entity.pdbx_description
1 polymer ?
#
loop_
_entity_poly.entity_id
_entity_poly.type
_entity_poly.pdbx_seq_one_letter_code
_entity_poly.pdbx_strand_id
1 'polypeptide(L)'
;LYEEAMKKGVDVNELVIDALIKALNLDPETTAKARLELATKHLNEGRDLIDKDPAQASEKLYKAAEEVVKALAAHFNLELLQRVGERGRWTVAELERAVEEISERVGSWFVDSWDHAWALHVWGFHEAKLDARAVGLRAPYVERMVREARRLTAAE
;
A
#
# COMPACT_ATOMS: atom_id res chain seq x y z
N LEU A 1 -16.52 0.81 -18.27
CA LEU A 1 -15.12 0.62 -17.84
C LEU A 1 -14.99 0.49 -16.32
N TYR A 2 -15.62 1.38 -15.58
CA TYR A 2 -15.59 1.31 -14.12
C TYR A 2 -16.22 0.00 -13.60
N GLU A 3 -17.39 -0.35 -14.13
CA GLU A 3 -18.09 -1.58 -13.74
C GLU A 3 -17.29 -2.82 -14.12
N GLU A 4 -16.65 -2.82 -15.29
CA GLU A 4 -15.79 -3.91 -15.73
C GLU A 4 -14.59 -4.10 -14.79
N ALA A 5 -13.95 -2.99 -14.40
CA ALA A 5 -12.83 -3.02 -13.46
C ALA A 5 -13.26 -3.57 -12.10
N MET A 6 -14.42 -3.14 -11.60
CA MET A 6 -14.98 -3.61 -10.34
C MET A 6 -15.24 -5.12 -10.38
N LYS A 7 -15.82 -5.63 -11.46
CA LYS A 7 -16.07 -7.07 -11.64
C LYS A 7 -14.80 -7.89 -11.64
N LYS A 8 -13.71 -7.34 -12.16
CA LYS A 8 -12.41 -8.00 -12.21
C LYS A 8 -11.58 -7.81 -10.95
N GLY A 9 -12.12 -7.13 -9.93
CA GLY A 9 -11.40 -6.85 -8.69
C GLY A 9 -10.28 -5.83 -8.84
N VAL A 10 -10.33 -5.01 -9.89
CA VAL A 10 -9.30 -3.99 -10.16
C VAL A 10 -9.66 -2.70 -9.44
N ASP A 11 -8.71 -2.15 -8.69
CA ASP A 11 -8.86 -0.83 -8.07
C ASP A 11 -8.63 0.25 -9.14
N VAL A 12 -9.67 1.01 -9.45
CA VAL A 12 -9.62 2.04 -10.50
C VAL A 12 -8.63 3.15 -10.15
N ASN A 13 -8.57 3.55 -8.87
CA ASN A 13 -7.63 4.60 -8.44
C ASN A 13 -6.19 4.15 -8.63
N GLU A 14 -5.88 2.92 -8.26
CA GLU A 14 -4.54 2.35 -8.44
C GLU A 14 -4.18 2.26 -9.93
N LEU A 15 -5.12 1.79 -10.74
CA LEU A 15 -4.92 1.69 -12.18
C LEU A 15 -4.63 3.05 -12.81
N VAL A 16 -5.37 4.09 -12.42
CA VAL A 16 -5.16 5.46 -12.90
C VAL A 16 -3.78 5.98 -12.49
N ILE A 17 -3.39 5.80 -11.23
CA ILE A 17 -2.08 6.23 -10.74
C ILE A 17 -0.96 5.52 -11.50
N ASP A 18 -1.05 4.19 -11.66
CA ASP A 18 -0.05 3.41 -12.39
C ASP A 18 0.06 3.88 -13.85
N ALA A 19 -1.07 4.12 -14.50
CA ALA A 19 -1.10 4.60 -15.88
C ALA A 19 -0.47 6.00 -16.01
N LEU A 20 -0.76 6.90 -15.09
CA LEU A 20 -0.21 8.26 -15.10
C LEU A 20 1.30 8.26 -14.83
N ILE A 21 1.76 7.47 -13.88
CA ILE A 21 3.19 7.33 -13.58
C ILE A 21 3.94 6.90 -14.84
N LYS A 22 3.41 5.89 -15.54
CA LYS A 22 4.02 5.36 -16.76
C LYS A 22 3.93 6.35 -17.92
N ALA A 23 2.74 6.90 -18.18
CA ALA A 23 2.50 7.78 -19.33
C ALA A 23 3.27 9.09 -19.23
N LEU A 24 3.37 9.65 -18.02
CA LEU A 24 4.05 10.92 -17.79
C LEU A 24 5.53 10.76 -17.45
N ASN A 25 6.00 9.52 -17.30
CA ASN A 25 7.38 9.21 -16.90
C ASN A 25 7.79 10.03 -15.68
N LEU A 26 6.98 9.96 -14.62
CA LEU A 26 7.19 10.74 -13.40
C LEU A 26 8.50 10.37 -12.72
N ASP A 27 9.18 11.37 -12.17
CA ASP A 27 10.39 11.12 -11.40
C ASP A 27 10.08 10.38 -10.08
N PRO A 28 11.09 9.79 -9.41
CA PRO A 28 10.86 9.01 -8.19
C PRO A 28 10.15 9.78 -7.08
N GLU A 29 10.48 11.05 -6.88
CA GLU A 29 9.85 11.85 -5.81
C GLU A 29 8.38 12.18 -6.11
N THR A 30 8.07 12.54 -7.34
CA THR A 30 6.70 12.79 -7.75
C THR A 30 5.89 11.51 -7.67
N THR A 31 6.48 10.37 -8.08
CA THR A 31 5.86 9.05 -7.96
C THR A 31 5.56 8.72 -6.49
N ALA A 32 6.54 8.92 -5.60
CA ALA A 32 6.37 8.66 -4.17
C ALA A 32 5.22 9.48 -3.59
N LYS A 33 5.16 10.77 -3.90
CA LYS A 33 4.09 11.65 -3.42
C LYS A 33 2.71 11.22 -3.91
N ALA A 34 2.59 10.88 -5.20
CA ALA A 34 1.33 10.42 -5.77
C ALA A 34 0.83 9.14 -5.08
N ARG A 35 1.74 8.19 -4.84
CA ARG A 35 1.38 6.95 -4.15
C ARG A 35 1.00 7.20 -2.69
N LEU A 36 1.64 8.14 -2.01
CA LEU A 36 1.30 8.46 -0.62
C LEU A 36 -0.06 9.16 -0.51
N GLU A 37 -0.44 9.95 -1.50
CA GLU A 37 -1.79 10.50 -1.55
C GLU A 37 -2.83 9.38 -1.65
N LEU A 38 -2.57 8.40 -2.50
CA LEU A 38 -3.45 7.23 -2.64
C LEU A 38 -3.47 6.40 -1.35
N ALA A 39 -2.31 6.20 -0.71
CA ALA A 39 -2.21 5.49 0.56
C ALA A 39 -3.06 6.17 1.63
N THR A 40 -2.98 7.49 1.72
CA THR A 40 -3.78 8.28 2.68
C THR A 40 -5.26 8.11 2.43
N LYS A 41 -5.68 8.14 1.17
CA LYS A 41 -7.08 7.92 0.79
C LYS A 41 -7.56 6.54 1.23
N HIS A 42 -6.80 5.49 0.92
CA HIS A 42 -7.13 4.12 1.32
C HIS A 42 -7.18 3.97 2.85
N LEU A 43 -6.24 4.59 3.56
CA LEU A 43 -6.23 4.56 5.03
C LEU A 43 -7.52 5.15 5.60
N ASN A 44 -7.92 6.33 5.14
CA ASN A 44 -9.12 6.99 5.62
C ASN A 44 -10.39 6.19 5.29
N GLU A 45 -10.50 5.67 4.08
CA GLU A 45 -11.62 4.82 3.69
C GLU A 45 -11.67 3.54 4.53
N GLY A 46 -10.51 2.93 4.77
CA GLY A 46 -10.42 1.72 5.59
C GLY A 46 -10.87 1.97 7.03
N ARG A 47 -10.42 3.06 7.63
CA ARG A 47 -10.83 3.42 9.01
C ARG A 47 -12.33 3.62 9.12
N ASP A 48 -12.92 4.29 8.15
CA ASP A 48 -14.36 4.55 8.15
C ASP A 48 -15.20 3.27 8.02
N LEU A 49 -14.62 2.21 7.44
CA LEU A 49 -15.31 0.95 7.21
C LEU A 49 -15.20 -0.05 8.36
N ILE A 50 -14.28 0.13 9.31
CA ILE A 50 -13.98 -0.90 10.33
C ILE A 50 -15.22 -1.44 11.00
N ASP A 51 -16.11 -0.56 11.47
CA ASP A 51 -17.32 -0.97 12.18
C ASP A 51 -18.47 -1.36 11.25
N LYS A 52 -18.40 -1.00 9.98
CA LYS A 52 -19.47 -1.24 9.00
C LYS A 52 -19.23 -2.50 8.18
N ASP A 53 -17.98 -2.73 7.76
CA ASP A 53 -17.62 -3.84 6.91
C ASP A 53 -16.13 -4.17 7.16
N PRO A 54 -15.84 -4.97 8.20
CA PRO A 54 -14.46 -5.29 8.56
C PRO A 54 -13.63 -5.92 7.43
N ALA A 55 -14.25 -6.72 6.57
CA ALA A 55 -13.55 -7.35 5.46
C ALA A 55 -13.09 -6.30 4.44
N GLN A 56 -13.96 -5.39 4.05
CA GLN A 56 -13.60 -4.31 3.12
C GLN A 56 -12.63 -3.33 3.77
N ALA A 57 -12.80 -3.04 5.07
CA ALA A 57 -11.85 -2.23 5.82
C ALA A 57 -10.45 -2.84 5.76
N SER A 58 -10.36 -4.15 5.96
CA SER A 58 -9.09 -4.89 5.92
C SER A 58 -8.37 -4.71 4.59
N GLU A 59 -9.10 -4.81 3.49
CA GLU A 59 -8.46 -4.67 2.17
C GLU A 59 -8.04 -3.22 1.89
N LYS A 60 -8.85 -2.24 2.29
CA LYS A 60 -8.46 -0.84 2.14
C LYS A 60 -7.21 -0.51 2.95
N LEU A 61 -7.12 -1.00 4.18
CA LEU A 61 -5.93 -0.81 5.02
C LEU A 61 -4.71 -1.51 4.40
N TYR A 62 -4.88 -2.72 3.90
CA TYR A 62 -3.81 -3.41 3.20
C TYR A 62 -3.33 -2.62 1.97
N LYS A 63 -4.26 -2.11 1.16
CA LYS A 63 -3.91 -1.30 -0.02
C LYS A 63 -3.15 -0.04 0.36
N ALA A 64 -3.49 0.57 1.48
CA ALA A 64 -2.72 1.71 2.00
C ALA A 64 -1.27 1.31 2.28
N ALA A 65 -1.07 0.17 2.95
CA ALA A 65 0.26 -0.35 3.24
C ALA A 65 1.03 -0.68 1.95
N GLU A 66 0.38 -1.30 0.99
CA GLU A 66 0.97 -1.64 -0.30
C GLU A 66 1.46 -0.39 -1.03
N GLU A 67 0.65 0.68 -1.04
CA GLU A 67 1.04 1.94 -1.66
C GLU A 67 2.20 2.61 -0.93
N VAL A 68 2.29 2.46 0.39
CA VAL A 68 3.45 2.94 1.16
C VAL A 68 4.73 2.21 0.72
N VAL A 69 4.67 0.89 0.58
CA VAL A 69 5.83 0.10 0.12
C VAL A 69 6.29 0.59 -1.26
N LYS A 70 5.37 0.75 -2.18
CA LYS A 70 5.67 1.24 -3.54
C LYS A 70 6.22 2.67 -3.53
N ALA A 71 5.67 3.53 -2.67
CA ALA A 71 6.13 4.91 -2.53
C ALA A 71 7.58 4.97 -2.01
N LEU A 72 7.88 4.22 -0.96
CA LEU A 72 9.23 4.21 -0.40
C LEU A 72 10.23 3.51 -1.31
N ALA A 73 9.81 2.51 -2.08
CA ALA A 73 10.65 1.90 -3.11
C ALA A 73 11.07 2.96 -4.13
N ALA A 74 10.15 3.82 -4.55
CA ALA A 74 10.46 4.94 -5.46
C ALA A 74 11.37 5.97 -4.78
N HIS A 75 11.06 6.36 -3.55
CA HIS A 75 11.82 7.34 -2.79
C HIS A 75 13.28 6.90 -2.60
N PHE A 76 13.52 5.65 -2.27
CA PHE A 76 14.86 5.09 -2.09
C PHE A 76 15.46 4.58 -3.41
N ASN A 77 14.72 4.65 -4.50
CA ASN A 77 15.16 4.23 -5.83
C ASN A 77 15.72 2.80 -5.84
N LEU A 78 14.94 1.85 -5.34
CA LEU A 78 15.36 0.46 -5.24
C LEU A 78 15.56 -0.17 -6.61
N GLU A 79 16.57 -1.02 -6.75
CA GLU A 79 16.91 -1.68 -8.03
C GLU A 79 15.77 -2.52 -8.60
N LEU A 80 14.96 -3.13 -7.74
CA LEU A 80 13.84 -3.96 -8.19
C LEU A 80 12.82 -3.19 -9.05
N LEU A 81 12.79 -1.85 -8.94
CA LEU A 81 11.89 -1.02 -9.74
C LEU A 81 12.11 -1.17 -11.24
N GLN A 82 13.31 -1.48 -11.68
CA GLN A 82 13.60 -1.70 -13.10
C GLN A 82 12.80 -2.89 -13.63
N ARG A 83 12.80 -4.01 -12.90
CA ARG A 83 12.04 -5.22 -13.28
C ARG A 83 10.53 -4.99 -13.22
N VAL A 84 10.08 -4.27 -12.18
CA VAL A 84 8.67 -3.90 -12.06
C VAL A 84 8.23 -3.05 -13.24
N GLY A 85 9.05 -2.05 -13.61
CA GLY A 85 8.76 -1.16 -14.74
C GLY A 85 8.68 -1.90 -16.07
N GLU A 86 9.58 -2.84 -16.31
CA GLU A 86 9.59 -3.65 -17.53
C GLU A 86 8.33 -4.51 -17.65
N ARG A 87 7.87 -5.10 -16.56
CA ARG A 87 6.68 -5.96 -16.55
C ARG A 87 5.38 -5.17 -16.42
N GLY A 88 5.43 -3.99 -15.82
CA GLY A 88 4.28 -3.12 -15.60
C GLY A 88 3.43 -3.44 -14.38
N ARG A 89 3.88 -4.35 -13.51
CA ARG A 89 3.16 -4.69 -12.28
C ARG A 89 4.12 -5.24 -11.22
N TRP A 90 3.69 -5.15 -9.96
CA TRP A 90 4.40 -5.71 -8.83
C TRP A 90 3.93 -7.15 -8.54
N THR A 91 4.87 -8.02 -8.20
CA THR A 91 4.56 -9.35 -7.65
C THR A 91 4.64 -9.30 -6.13
N VAL A 92 4.05 -10.31 -5.47
CA VAL A 92 4.15 -10.45 -4.01
C VAL A 92 5.62 -10.57 -3.58
N ALA A 93 6.42 -11.34 -4.31
CA ALA A 93 7.84 -11.50 -4.01
C ALA A 93 8.59 -10.16 -4.06
N GLU A 94 8.23 -9.29 -4.99
CA GLU A 94 8.84 -7.96 -5.10
C GLU A 94 8.40 -7.03 -3.97
N LEU A 95 7.14 -7.11 -3.56
CA LEU A 95 6.67 -6.37 -2.38
C LEU A 95 7.46 -6.80 -1.14
N GLU A 96 7.61 -8.10 -0.93
CA GLU A 96 8.37 -8.65 0.20
C GLU A 96 9.83 -8.19 0.14
N ARG A 97 10.46 -8.23 -1.01
CA ARG A 97 11.84 -7.77 -1.19
C ARG A 97 11.97 -6.29 -0.87
N ALA A 98 11.04 -5.47 -1.34
CA ALA A 98 11.03 -4.04 -1.04
C ALA A 98 10.87 -3.78 0.45
N VAL A 99 9.98 -4.53 1.12
CA VAL A 99 9.80 -4.41 2.58
C VAL A 99 11.10 -4.69 3.31
N GLU A 100 11.82 -5.74 2.94
CA GLU A 100 13.13 -6.07 3.53
C GLU A 100 14.13 -4.92 3.36
N GLU A 101 14.28 -4.43 2.14
CA GLU A 101 15.23 -3.35 1.83
C GLU A 101 14.86 -2.03 2.51
N ILE A 102 13.57 -1.72 2.58
CA ILE A 102 13.09 -0.53 3.30
C ILE A 102 13.36 -0.68 4.80
N SER A 103 13.09 -1.86 5.36
CA SER A 103 13.32 -2.13 6.79
C SER A 103 14.79 -1.96 7.17
N GLU A 104 15.71 -2.29 6.30
CA GLU A 104 17.14 -2.05 6.54
C GLU A 104 17.46 -0.56 6.70
N ARG A 105 16.68 0.31 6.05
CA ARG A 105 16.89 1.76 6.09
C ARG A 105 16.15 2.46 7.22
N VAL A 106 14.94 2.01 7.54
CA VAL A 106 14.06 2.74 8.47
C VAL A 106 13.84 2.01 9.79
N GLY A 107 14.20 0.74 9.87
CA GLY A 107 14.07 -0.07 11.09
C GLY A 107 13.09 -1.23 10.94
N SER A 108 13.22 -2.20 11.84
CA SER A 108 12.44 -3.44 11.82
C SER A 108 10.94 -3.21 12.05
N TRP A 109 10.54 -2.06 12.58
CA TRP A 109 9.13 -1.73 12.75
C TRP A 109 8.37 -1.78 11.42
N PHE A 110 9.07 -1.57 10.30
CA PHE A 110 8.43 -1.54 8.99
C PHE A 110 7.97 -2.94 8.56
N VAL A 111 8.84 -3.95 8.70
CA VAL A 111 8.44 -5.32 8.40
C VAL A 111 7.36 -5.81 9.36
N ASP A 112 7.43 -5.44 10.64
CA ASP A 112 6.39 -5.79 11.61
C ASP A 112 5.03 -5.21 11.20
N SER A 113 5.02 -3.96 10.79
CA SER A 113 3.80 -3.29 10.32
C SER A 113 3.27 -3.94 9.04
N TRP A 114 4.15 -4.29 8.11
CA TRP A 114 3.77 -4.98 6.88
C TRP A 114 3.14 -6.34 7.17
N ASP A 115 3.66 -7.09 8.13
CA ASP A 115 3.10 -8.40 8.50
C ASP A 115 1.67 -8.26 9.03
N HIS A 116 1.36 -7.20 9.76
CA HIS A 116 0.00 -6.92 10.20
C HIS A 116 -0.91 -6.54 9.01
N ALA A 117 -0.39 -5.77 8.07
CA ALA A 117 -1.13 -5.45 6.85
C ALA A 117 -1.40 -6.70 6.01
N TRP A 118 -0.43 -7.60 5.93
CA TRP A 118 -0.60 -8.87 5.22
C TRP A 118 -1.67 -9.74 5.88
N ALA A 119 -1.69 -9.78 7.22
CA ALA A 119 -2.74 -10.48 7.96
C ALA A 119 -4.13 -9.89 7.63
N LEU A 120 -4.23 -8.58 7.50
CA LEU A 120 -5.48 -7.94 7.08
C LEU A 120 -5.90 -8.39 5.67
N HIS A 121 -4.93 -8.48 4.75
CA HIS A 121 -5.20 -8.91 3.38
C HIS A 121 -5.70 -10.35 3.32
N VAL A 122 -5.03 -11.27 4.00
CA VAL A 122 -5.35 -12.70 3.96
C VAL A 122 -6.52 -13.04 4.88
N TRP A 123 -6.37 -12.78 6.18
CA TRP A 123 -7.38 -13.19 7.17
C TRP A 123 -8.55 -12.24 7.26
N GLY A 124 -8.29 -10.95 7.06
CA GLY A 124 -9.33 -9.94 7.14
C GLY A 124 -10.20 -9.89 5.88
N PHE A 125 -9.59 -9.89 4.72
CA PHE A 125 -10.30 -9.75 3.45
C PHE A 125 -10.58 -11.09 2.78
N HIS A 126 -9.54 -11.84 2.41
CA HIS A 126 -9.76 -13.07 1.64
C HIS A 126 -10.54 -14.13 2.42
N GLU A 127 -10.19 -14.37 3.68
CA GLU A 127 -10.90 -15.35 4.49
C GLU A 127 -12.03 -14.77 5.32
N ALA A 128 -12.09 -13.45 5.44
CA ALA A 128 -13.12 -12.71 6.17
C ALA A 128 -13.33 -13.22 7.62
N LYS A 129 -12.23 -13.51 8.32
CA LYS A 129 -12.24 -14.09 9.67
C LYS A 129 -11.98 -13.07 10.79
N LEU A 130 -11.72 -11.82 10.45
CA LEU A 130 -11.46 -10.77 11.44
C LEU A 130 -12.68 -9.90 11.62
N ASP A 131 -13.10 -9.72 12.89
CA ASP A 131 -14.18 -8.79 13.23
C ASP A 131 -13.64 -7.36 13.35
N ALA A 132 -14.52 -6.41 13.66
CA ALA A 132 -14.17 -4.99 13.78
C ALA A 132 -13.05 -4.76 14.81
N ARG A 133 -13.11 -5.47 15.95
CA ARG A 133 -12.09 -5.34 16.99
C ARG A 133 -10.72 -5.82 16.50
N ALA A 134 -10.69 -6.98 15.83
CA ALA A 134 -9.45 -7.56 15.32
C ALA A 134 -8.82 -6.65 14.26
N VAL A 135 -9.63 -6.08 13.36
CA VAL A 135 -9.17 -5.12 12.36
C VAL A 135 -8.68 -3.85 13.04
N GLY A 136 -9.44 -3.33 14.01
CA GLY A 136 -9.09 -2.11 14.76
C GLY A 136 -7.75 -2.21 15.48
N LEU A 137 -7.41 -3.40 15.99
CA LEU A 137 -6.12 -3.64 16.66
C LEU A 137 -4.94 -3.60 15.67
N ARG A 138 -5.18 -3.87 14.41
CA ARG A 138 -4.13 -3.88 13.37
C ARG A 138 -4.02 -2.58 12.60
N ALA A 139 -5.06 -1.77 12.58
CA ALA A 139 -5.05 -0.48 11.88
C ALA A 139 -3.90 0.45 12.28
N PRO A 140 -3.51 0.57 13.57
CA PRO A 140 -2.41 1.46 13.96
C PRO A 140 -1.08 1.15 13.30
N TYR A 141 -0.82 -0.09 12.93
CA TYR A 141 0.42 -0.46 12.22
C TYR A 141 0.45 0.15 10.83
N VAL A 142 -0.68 0.12 10.13
CA VAL A 142 -0.79 0.75 8.81
C VAL A 142 -0.74 2.28 8.93
N GLU A 143 -1.39 2.84 9.95
CA GLU A 143 -1.32 4.28 10.23
C GLU A 143 0.11 4.75 10.40
N ARG A 144 0.92 3.98 11.12
CA ARG A 144 2.33 4.29 11.32
C ARG A 144 3.09 4.27 10.00
N MET A 145 2.83 3.27 9.15
CA MET A 145 3.48 3.18 7.84
C MET A 145 3.21 4.45 7.02
N VAL A 146 1.96 4.88 6.94
CA VAL A 146 1.57 6.07 6.17
C VAL A 146 2.21 7.33 6.79
N ARG A 147 2.10 7.51 8.10
CA ARG A 147 2.64 8.67 8.80
C ARG A 147 4.15 8.79 8.62
N GLU A 148 4.88 7.71 8.84
CA GLU A 148 6.34 7.73 8.73
C GLU A 148 6.80 7.90 7.29
N ALA A 149 6.11 7.31 6.33
CA ALA A 149 6.44 7.50 4.92
C ALA A 149 6.27 8.97 4.51
N ARG A 150 5.20 9.61 4.97
CA ARG A 150 4.97 11.03 4.71
C ARG A 150 6.05 11.89 5.35
N ARG A 151 6.46 11.56 6.55
CA ARG A 151 7.54 12.28 7.24
C ARG A 151 8.86 12.15 6.49
N LEU A 152 9.22 10.96 6.06
CA LEU A 152 10.46 10.70 5.33
C LEU A 152 10.52 11.47 4.00
N THR A 153 9.43 11.48 3.27
CA THR A 153 9.37 12.14 1.95
C THR A 153 9.26 13.66 2.07
N ALA A 154 8.66 14.18 3.14
CA ALA A 154 8.54 15.62 3.38
C ALA A 154 9.83 16.25 3.92
N ALA A 155 10.75 15.44 4.44
CA ALA A 155 11.99 15.93 5.04
C ALA A 155 13.00 16.44 4.00
N GLU A 156 12.71 16.29 2.72
CA GLU A 156 13.50 16.79 1.60
C GLU A 156 13.01 18.18 1.12
#